data_12cf2a050f0e4f7252561e600a8d888f
#
_entry.id   12cf2a050f0e4f7252561e600a8d888f
#
_cell.length_a   1.000
_cell.length_b   1.000
_cell.length_c   1.000
_cell.angle_alpha   90.00
_cell.angle_beta   90.00
_cell.angle_gamma   90.00
#
_symmetry.space_group_name_H-M   'P 1'
#
loop_
_entity.id
_entity.type
_entity.pdbx_description
1 polymer ?
#
loop_
_entity_poly.entity_id
_entity_poly.type
_entity_poly.pdbx_seq_one_letter_code
_entity_poly.pdbx_strand_id
1 'polypeptide(L)'
;RESLITADDFEAEAEMQLGAGSLARAIGNLAADQTSIEVGTVHLFILNADGTAPTTAQCTALESSFQNKIPTFLGGSKTSLISTGVYVSPVAFTIVNLDIIVSMVSGDDPTARSQTILSELKRYFFPGSLDLGATVILKEVENVVRQCGVQYVQSVFFTGDLGVSYSDLPLPNQWSVATLKGVQVALVDEFNNTYQYSFT
;
A
#
# COMPACT_ATOMS: atom_id res chain seq x y z
N ARG A 1 -17.65 -5.07 18.59
CA ARG A 1 -18.44 -6.28 18.26
C ARG A 1 -18.10 -7.40 19.23
N GLU A 2 -19.11 -8.21 19.59
CA GLU A 2 -18.91 -9.29 20.58
C GLU A 2 -18.27 -10.56 19.98
N SER A 3 -18.30 -10.72 18.64
CA SER A 3 -17.73 -11.87 17.93
C SER A 3 -17.25 -11.53 16.52
N LEU A 4 -16.20 -12.18 16.06
CA LEU A 4 -15.61 -12.04 14.74
C LEU A 4 -15.92 -13.30 13.92
N ILE A 5 -16.57 -13.15 12.78
CA ILE A 5 -17.06 -14.27 11.95
C ILE A 5 -16.61 -14.14 10.50
N THR A 6 -16.64 -12.94 9.92
CA THR A 6 -16.30 -12.67 8.52
C THR A 6 -14.94 -11.98 8.39
N ALA A 7 -14.38 -11.98 7.18
CA ALA A 7 -13.15 -11.21 6.88
C ALA A 7 -13.33 -9.74 7.25
N ASP A 8 -14.46 -9.15 6.87
CA ASP A 8 -14.77 -7.74 7.16
C ASP A 8 -14.84 -7.44 8.66
N ASP A 9 -15.28 -8.42 9.50
CA ASP A 9 -15.28 -8.25 10.95
C ASP A 9 -13.86 -8.16 11.50
N PHE A 10 -12.92 -8.99 10.99
CA PHE A 10 -11.51 -8.95 11.38
C PHE A 10 -10.84 -7.66 10.92
N GLU A 11 -11.08 -7.24 9.68
CA GLU A 11 -10.55 -5.99 9.11
C GLU A 11 -11.02 -4.78 9.93
N ALA A 12 -12.34 -4.64 10.13
CA ALA A 12 -12.91 -3.53 10.88
C ALA A 12 -12.46 -3.48 12.36
N GLU A 13 -12.33 -4.64 13.00
CA GLU A 13 -11.84 -4.72 14.38
C GLU A 13 -10.35 -4.33 14.48
N ALA A 14 -9.53 -4.75 13.51
CA ALA A 14 -8.13 -4.37 13.44
C ALA A 14 -7.95 -2.87 13.26
N GLU A 15 -8.68 -2.28 12.31
CA GLU A 15 -8.64 -0.84 12.07
C GLU A 15 -9.11 -0.03 13.28
N MET A 16 -10.12 -0.54 14.01
CA MET A 16 -10.57 0.09 15.24
C MET A 16 -9.49 0.07 16.35
N GLN A 17 -8.74 -1.03 16.47
CA GLN A 17 -7.68 -1.16 17.48
C GLN A 17 -6.40 -0.41 17.12
N LEU A 18 -6.06 -0.33 15.82
CA LEU A 18 -4.88 0.38 15.33
C LEU A 18 -5.09 1.90 15.18
N GLY A 19 -6.35 2.31 15.07
CA GLY A 19 -6.74 3.72 14.91
C GLY A 19 -7.14 4.11 13.50
N ALA A 20 -7.81 5.25 13.39
CA ALA A 20 -8.33 5.76 12.12
C ALA A 20 -7.19 5.99 11.10
N GLY A 21 -7.38 5.50 9.89
CA GLY A 21 -6.40 5.58 8.80
C GLY A 21 -5.45 4.37 8.70
N SER A 22 -5.52 3.42 9.65
CA SER A 22 -4.87 2.12 9.47
C SER A 22 -5.61 1.30 8.42
N LEU A 23 -4.92 0.33 7.83
CA LEU A 23 -5.52 -0.62 6.89
C LEU A 23 -5.32 -2.04 7.39
N ALA A 24 -6.30 -2.88 7.10
CA ALA A 24 -6.25 -4.31 7.37
C ALA A 24 -6.80 -5.10 6.17
N ARG A 25 -6.26 -6.31 5.96
CA ARG A 25 -6.74 -7.27 4.97
C ARG A 25 -6.72 -8.67 5.56
N ALA A 26 -7.89 -9.30 5.64
CA ALA A 26 -8.05 -10.65 6.16
C ALA A 26 -8.14 -11.66 5.01
N ILE A 27 -7.28 -12.67 5.05
CA ILE A 27 -7.23 -13.76 4.08
C ILE A 27 -7.58 -15.06 4.80
N GLY A 28 -8.69 -15.67 4.40
CA GLY A 28 -9.13 -16.95 4.96
C GLY A 28 -8.29 -18.12 4.47
N ASN A 29 -8.09 -19.09 5.34
CA ASN A 29 -7.36 -20.34 5.05
C ASN A 29 -5.89 -20.14 4.63
N LEU A 30 -5.26 -19.03 5.03
CA LEU A 30 -3.85 -18.79 4.77
C LEU A 30 -3.04 -19.05 6.04
N ALA A 31 -2.04 -19.95 5.95
CA ALA A 31 -1.19 -20.35 7.06
C ALA A 31 -0.21 -19.24 7.47
N ALA A 32 0.48 -19.44 8.59
CA ALA A 32 1.48 -18.53 9.13
C ALA A 32 2.64 -18.24 8.16
N ASP A 33 2.96 -19.18 7.26
CA ASP A 33 4.01 -19.04 6.25
C ASP A 33 3.61 -18.14 5.05
N GLN A 34 2.36 -17.64 5.03
CA GLN A 34 1.78 -16.77 3.99
C GLN A 34 1.72 -17.40 2.59
N THR A 35 1.92 -18.70 2.47
CA THR A 35 1.97 -19.43 1.19
C THR A 35 1.12 -20.68 1.17
N SER A 36 1.05 -21.39 2.28
CA SER A 36 0.32 -22.66 2.41
C SER A 36 -1.15 -22.44 2.75
N ILE A 37 -1.99 -23.37 2.35
CA ILE A 37 -3.41 -23.39 2.74
C ILE A 37 -3.54 -24.13 4.07
N GLU A 38 -4.11 -23.46 5.07
CA GLU A 38 -4.46 -24.04 6.37
C GLU A 38 -5.93 -23.76 6.66
N VAL A 39 -6.75 -24.78 6.50
CA VAL A 39 -8.22 -24.66 6.60
C VAL A 39 -8.63 -24.23 8.00
N GLY A 40 -9.51 -23.24 8.07
CA GLY A 40 -10.05 -22.70 9.33
C GLY A 40 -9.22 -21.61 9.97
N THR A 41 -8.13 -21.15 9.34
CA THR A 41 -7.35 -20.00 9.79
C THR A 41 -7.78 -18.70 9.13
N VAL A 42 -7.44 -17.58 9.77
CA VAL A 42 -7.48 -16.23 9.19
C VAL A 42 -6.11 -15.61 9.35
N HIS A 43 -5.51 -15.19 8.26
CA HIS A 43 -4.29 -14.39 8.27
C HIS A 43 -4.64 -12.93 8.01
N LEU A 44 -4.36 -12.06 8.96
CA LEU A 44 -4.65 -10.64 8.89
C LEU A 44 -3.36 -9.87 8.61
N PHE A 45 -3.36 -9.10 7.53
CA PHE A 45 -2.26 -8.20 7.17
C PHE A 45 -2.65 -6.79 7.55
N ILE A 46 -1.75 -6.07 8.24
CA ILE A 46 -2.04 -4.76 8.82
C ILE A 46 -1.00 -3.71 8.47
N LEU A 47 -1.44 -2.46 8.38
CA LEU A 47 -0.65 -1.26 8.17
C LEU A 47 -1.07 -0.20 9.18
N ASN A 48 -0.12 0.42 9.87
CA ASN A 48 -0.41 1.52 10.78
C ASN A 48 -0.91 2.77 10.04
N ALA A 49 -1.67 3.61 10.71
CA ALA A 49 -2.23 4.85 10.14
C ALA A 49 -1.18 5.85 9.62
N ASP A 50 0.05 5.79 10.15
CA ASP A 50 1.19 6.59 9.71
C ASP A 50 1.92 6.00 8.50
N GLY A 51 1.41 4.90 7.93
CA GLY A 51 2.02 4.19 6.82
C GLY A 51 3.22 3.32 7.18
N THR A 52 3.50 3.12 8.47
CA THR A 52 4.58 2.24 8.93
C THR A 52 4.12 0.80 9.12
N ALA A 53 5.08 -0.14 9.03
CA ALA A 53 4.82 -1.51 9.40
C ALA A 53 4.52 -1.61 10.90
N PRO A 54 3.51 -2.41 11.31
CA PRO A 54 3.29 -2.68 12.73
C PRO A 54 4.46 -3.44 13.34
N THR A 55 4.69 -3.19 14.63
CA THR A 55 5.68 -3.92 15.41
C THR A 55 5.22 -5.34 15.71
N THR A 56 6.15 -6.26 15.98
CA THR A 56 5.82 -7.62 16.44
C THR A 56 4.92 -7.62 17.67
N ALA A 57 5.12 -6.67 18.59
CA ALA A 57 4.29 -6.54 19.79
C ALA A 57 2.84 -6.15 19.43
N GLN A 58 2.63 -5.26 18.47
CA GLN A 58 1.29 -4.91 17.98
C GLN A 58 0.61 -6.13 17.32
N CYS A 59 1.32 -6.86 16.45
CA CYS A 59 0.80 -8.08 15.84
C CYS A 59 0.37 -9.11 16.90
N THR A 60 1.23 -9.44 17.86
CA THR A 60 0.92 -10.39 18.93
C THR A 60 -0.25 -9.93 19.81
N ALA A 61 -0.35 -8.64 20.12
CA ALA A 61 -1.47 -8.09 20.88
C ALA A 61 -2.80 -8.26 20.13
N LEU A 62 -2.82 -7.99 18.83
CA LEU A 62 -3.99 -8.21 17.98
C LEU A 62 -4.36 -9.69 17.88
N GLU A 63 -3.40 -10.59 17.64
CA GLU A 63 -3.63 -12.03 17.64
C GLU A 63 -4.32 -12.49 18.93
N SER A 64 -3.80 -12.08 20.07
CA SER A 64 -4.36 -12.41 21.38
C SER A 64 -5.78 -11.85 21.56
N SER A 65 -6.00 -10.61 21.13
CA SER A 65 -7.32 -9.97 21.16
C SER A 65 -8.34 -10.73 20.31
N PHE A 66 -7.95 -11.12 19.08
CA PHE A 66 -8.83 -11.83 18.16
C PHE A 66 -9.15 -13.24 18.61
N GLN A 67 -8.19 -13.98 19.15
CA GLN A 67 -8.41 -15.32 19.73
C GLN A 67 -9.50 -15.30 20.81
N ASN A 68 -9.58 -14.24 21.59
CA ASN A 68 -10.59 -14.08 22.63
C ASN A 68 -11.99 -13.71 22.09
N LYS A 69 -12.07 -13.19 20.87
CA LYS A 69 -13.34 -12.76 20.22
C LYS A 69 -13.91 -13.78 19.23
N ILE A 70 -13.20 -14.86 18.95
CA ILE A 70 -13.69 -15.94 18.10
C ILE A 70 -14.81 -16.68 18.86
N PRO A 71 -16.01 -16.84 18.29
CA PRO A 71 -17.10 -17.52 18.96
C PRO A 71 -16.77 -18.98 19.19
N THR A 72 -16.98 -19.44 20.42
CA THR A 72 -16.95 -20.85 20.75
C THR A 72 -18.36 -21.47 20.60
N PHE A 73 -18.45 -22.63 19.99
CA PHE A 73 -19.73 -23.30 19.81
C PHE A 73 -20.33 -23.73 21.15
N LEU A 74 -21.62 -23.40 21.41
CA LEU A 74 -22.37 -23.79 22.60
C LEU A 74 -22.54 -25.31 22.63
N GLY A 75 -21.78 -26.01 23.48
CA GLY A 75 -21.91 -27.47 23.62
C GLY A 75 -20.80 -28.14 24.41
N GLY A 76 -20.16 -27.44 25.32
CA GLY A 76 -19.25 -28.05 26.32
C GLY A 76 -17.88 -28.46 25.81
N SER A 77 -17.61 -28.44 24.53
CA SER A 77 -16.27 -28.51 23.95
C SER A 77 -15.95 -27.19 23.28
N LYS A 78 -14.77 -26.64 23.60
CA LYS A 78 -14.25 -25.39 23.00
C LYS A 78 -13.87 -25.62 21.54
N THR A 79 -14.84 -25.86 20.67
CA THR A 79 -14.62 -25.92 19.23
C THR A 79 -14.91 -24.53 18.67
N SER A 80 -13.87 -23.76 18.41
CA SER A 80 -14.01 -22.49 17.68
C SER A 80 -14.49 -22.77 16.26
N LEU A 81 -15.29 -21.88 15.69
CA LEU A 81 -15.66 -21.96 14.27
C LEU A 81 -14.43 -21.85 13.35
N ILE A 82 -13.39 -21.20 13.84
CA ILE A 82 -12.04 -21.15 13.26
C ILE A 82 -11.20 -22.12 14.09
N SER A 83 -10.84 -23.27 13.51
CA SER A 83 -10.29 -24.40 14.28
C SER A 83 -8.83 -24.25 14.64
N THR A 84 -8.07 -23.43 13.95
CA THR A 84 -6.60 -23.41 14.03
C THR A 84 -5.98 -22.08 14.42
N GLY A 85 -6.61 -20.97 14.19
CA GLY A 85 -6.11 -19.71 14.73
C GLY A 85 -6.20 -18.49 13.83
N VAL A 86 -5.74 -17.39 14.39
CA VAL A 86 -5.58 -16.11 13.70
C VAL A 86 -4.10 -15.78 13.71
N TYR A 87 -3.59 -15.44 12.54
CA TYR A 87 -2.23 -14.91 12.37
C TYR A 87 -2.31 -13.43 12.03
N VAL A 88 -1.41 -12.63 12.57
CA VAL A 88 -1.31 -11.21 12.25
C VAL A 88 0.10 -10.88 11.78
N SER A 89 0.20 -10.28 10.61
CA SER A 89 1.48 -9.89 10.01
C SER A 89 1.42 -8.47 9.44
N PRO A 90 2.57 -7.79 9.32
CA PRO A 90 2.62 -6.55 8.57
C PRO A 90 2.33 -6.79 7.07
N VAL A 91 1.81 -5.78 6.38
CA VAL A 91 1.68 -5.77 4.92
C VAL A 91 3.05 -5.92 4.25
N ALA A 92 3.05 -6.40 3.00
CA ALA A 92 4.25 -6.47 2.18
C ALA A 92 4.45 -5.13 1.43
N PHE A 93 5.59 -4.46 1.64
CA PHE A 93 5.92 -3.25 0.90
C PHE A 93 6.55 -3.60 -0.46
N THR A 94 6.00 -3.04 -1.52
CA THR A 94 6.55 -3.14 -2.88
C THR A 94 7.17 -1.79 -3.26
N ILE A 95 8.48 -1.79 -3.50
CA ILE A 95 9.22 -0.59 -3.86
C ILE A 95 8.88 -0.20 -5.29
N VAL A 96 8.44 1.05 -5.46
CA VAL A 96 8.18 1.68 -6.74
C VAL A 96 9.13 2.87 -6.89
N ASN A 97 9.84 2.92 -8.01
CA ASN A 97 10.52 4.12 -8.47
C ASN A 97 9.82 4.63 -9.73
N LEU A 98 9.93 5.91 -9.99
CA LEU A 98 9.32 6.58 -11.14
C LEU A 98 10.37 7.32 -11.95
N ASP A 99 10.31 7.16 -13.27
CA ASP A 99 11.03 7.98 -14.22
C ASP A 99 10.01 8.80 -15.03
N ILE A 100 10.16 10.12 -14.99
CA ILE A 100 9.17 11.08 -15.47
C ILE A 100 9.87 12.07 -16.40
N ILE A 101 9.29 12.28 -17.59
CA ILE A 101 9.72 13.33 -18.51
C ILE A 101 8.51 14.22 -18.80
N VAL A 102 8.65 15.50 -18.53
CA VAL A 102 7.59 16.50 -18.74
C VAL A 102 8.10 17.74 -19.45
N SER A 103 7.24 18.38 -20.20
CA SER A 103 7.48 19.74 -20.74
C SER A 103 6.99 20.77 -19.75
N MET A 104 7.82 21.77 -19.50
CA MET A 104 7.54 22.89 -18.62
C MET A 104 6.70 23.96 -19.32
N VAL A 105 5.95 24.72 -18.52
CA VAL A 105 5.38 25.99 -18.97
C VAL A 105 6.51 27.03 -19.09
N SER A 106 6.44 27.87 -20.14
CA SER A 106 7.43 28.95 -20.34
C SER A 106 7.58 29.84 -19.11
N GLY A 107 8.81 30.08 -18.67
CA GLY A 107 9.12 30.91 -17.53
C GLY A 107 9.01 30.24 -16.16
N ASP A 108 8.65 28.97 -16.08
CA ASP A 108 8.63 28.22 -14.82
C ASP A 108 10.03 27.99 -14.25
N ASP A 109 10.12 27.94 -12.91
CA ASP A 109 11.32 27.48 -12.22
C ASP A 109 11.39 25.95 -12.18
N PRO A 110 12.41 25.31 -12.82
CA PRO A 110 12.56 23.86 -12.85
C PRO A 110 12.67 23.26 -11.43
N THR A 111 13.37 23.92 -10.53
CA THR A 111 13.56 23.42 -9.16
C THR A 111 12.24 23.41 -8.39
N ALA A 112 11.51 24.49 -8.41
CA ALA A 112 10.20 24.57 -7.75
C ALA A 112 9.21 23.55 -8.35
N ARG A 113 9.21 23.37 -9.68
CA ARG A 113 8.34 22.43 -10.37
C ARG A 113 8.65 20.99 -9.98
N SER A 114 9.95 20.61 -9.96
CA SER A 114 10.36 19.26 -9.56
C SER A 114 9.96 18.92 -8.12
N GLN A 115 10.06 19.88 -7.19
CA GLN A 115 9.63 19.71 -5.80
C GLN A 115 8.10 19.55 -5.68
N THR A 116 7.34 20.29 -6.49
CA THR A 116 5.88 20.15 -6.52
C THR A 116 5.49 18.74 -6.99
N ILE A 117 6.08 18.25 -8.08
CA ILE A 117 5.85 16.89 -8.59
C ILE A 117 6.18 15.86 -7.51
N LEU A 118 7.35 15.99 -6.87
CA LEU A 118 7.75 15.05 -5.81
C LEU A 118 6.76 15.03 -4.63
N SER A 119 6.30 16.21 -4.18
CA SER A 119 5.38 16.30 -3.03
C SER A 119 4.02 15.65 -3.32
N GLU A 120 3.48 15.86 -4.52
CA GLU A 120 2.21 15.26 -4.94
C GLU A 120 2.32 13.75 -5.15
N LEU A 121 3.44 13.27 -5.70
CA LEU A 121 3.69 11.84 -5.82
C LEU A 121 3.87 11.18 -4.44
N LYS A 122 4.57 11.80 -3.51
CA LYS A 122 4.67 11.30 -2.13
C LYS A 122 3.31 11.22 -1.45
N ARG A 123 2.41 12.16 -1.73
CA ARG A 123 1.04 12.13 -1.23
C ARG A 123 0.23 10.98 -1.87
N TYR A 124 0.35 10.79 -3.18
CA TYR A 124 -0.34 9.72 -3.90
C TYR A 124 0.13 8.32 -3.46
N PHE A 125 1.43 8.13 -3.29
CA PHE A 125 2.03 6.87 -2.84
C PHE A 125 2.18 6.76 -1.32
N PHE A 126 1.57 7.65 -0.56
CA PHE A 126 1.59 7.50 0.90
C PHE A 126 0.95 6.15 1.25
N PRO A 127 1.64 5.29 2.02
CA PRO A 127 1.09 3.99 2.40
C PRO A 127 -0.27 4.18 3.09
N GLY A 128 -1.31 3.57 2.53
CA GLY A 128 -2.70 3.76 2.98
C GLY A 128 -3.54 4.70 2.13
N SER A 129 -2.97 5.45 1.16
CA SER A 129 -3.76 6.17 0.17
C SER A 129 -4.28 5.28 -0.96
N LEU A 130 -3.66 4.15 -1.17
CA LEU A 130 -4.12 3.08 -2.06
C LEU A 130 -4.55 1.88 -1.22
N ASP A 131 -5.59 1.18 -1.65
CA ASP A 131 -6.04 -0.05 -1.02
C ASP A 131 -4.96 -1.15 -1.09
N LEU A 132 -4.98 -2.06 -0.12
CA LEU A 132 -4.06 -3.20 -0.11
C LEU A 132 -4.29 -4.09 -1.33
N GLY A 133 -3.22 -4.44 -2.02
CA GLY A 133 -3.24 -5.26 -3.25
C GLY A 133 -3.77 -4.53 -4.48
N ALA A 134 -4.05 -3.23 -4.39
CA ALA A 134 -4.52 -2.46 -5.54
C ALA A 134 -3.44 -2.36 -6.62
N THR A 135 -3.86 -2.45 -7.88
CA THR A 135 -3.00 -2.15 -9.02
C THR A 135 -2.71 -0.65 -9.05
N VAL A 136 -1.44 -0.27 -9.16
CA VAL A 136 -1.05 1.13 -9.37
C VAL A 136 -1.33 1.49 -10.83
N ILE A 137 -2.27 2.39 -11.06
CA ILE A 137 -2.71 2.77 -12.40
C ILE A 137 -1.81 3.86 -12.96
N LEU A 138 -1.07 3.56 -14.03
CA LEU A 138 -0.14 4.49 -14.65
C LEU A 138 -0.81 5.81 -15.05
N LYS A 139 -2.04 5.72 -15.55
CA LYS A 139 -2.81 6.91 -15.96
C LYS A 139 -3.17 7.83 -14.80
N GLU A 140 -3.37 7.29 -13.62
CA GLU A 140 -3.60 8.09 -12.41
C GLU A 140 -2.31 8.82 -12.00
N VAL A 141 -1.17 8.14 -12.04
CA VAL A 141 0.14 8.75 -11.79
C VAL A 141 0.42 9.87 -12.80
N GLU A 142 0.18 9.65 -14.09
CA GLU A 142 0.28 10.71 -15.11
C GLU A 142 -0.64 11.91 -14.79
N ASN A 143 -1.85 11.66 -14.31
CA ASN A 143 -2.78 12.72 -13.94
C ASN A 143 -2.29 13.52 -12.73
N VAL A 144 -1.71 12.87 -11.73
CA VAL A 144 -1.07 13.54 -10.58
C VAL A 144 0.03 14.47 -11.09
N VAL A 145 0.92 13.98 -11.95
CA VAL A 145 2.02 14.79 -12.53
C VAL A 145 1.45 15.95 -13.35
N ARG A 146 0.40 15.71 -14.15
CA ARG A 146 -0.24 16.76 -14.97
C ARG A 146 -0.86 17.88 -14.13
N GLN A 147 -1.46 17.52 -12.99
CA GLN A 147 -2.03 18.48 -12.05
C GLN A 147 -0.98 19.38 -11.37
N CYS A 148 0.29 19.00 -11.41
CA CYS A 148 1.39 19.84 -10.93
C CYS A 148 1.68 21.07 -11.79
N GLY A 149 0.88 21.37 -12.82
CA GLY A 149 1.02 22.56 -13.65
C GLY A 149 2.10 22.46 -14.72
N VAL A 150 2.42 21.26 -15.18
CA VAL A 150 3.30 21.04 -16.35
C VAL A 150 2.54 21.30 -17.65
N GLN A 151 3.24 21.66 -18.73
CA GLN A 151 2.60 21.89 -20.03
C GLN A 151 2.01 20.58 -20.58
N TYR A 152 2.83 19.52 -20.60
CA TYR A 152 2.35 18.16 -20.88
C TYR A 152 3.32 17.12 -20.32
N VAL A 153 2.82 15.91 -20.10
CA VAL A 153 3.59 14.75 -19.69
C VAL A 153 4.06 14.02 -20.95
N GLN A 154 5.38 13.92 -21.16
CA GLN A 154 5.96 13.21 -22.28
C GLN A 154 6.00 11.70 -22.03
N SER A 155 6.48 11.30 -20.85
CA SER A 155 6.49 9.91 -20.42
C SER A 155 6.48 9.78 -18.90
N VAL A 156 5.85 8.71 -18.44
CA VAL A 156 5.95 8.20 -17.06
C VAL A 156 6.09 6.69 -17.16
N PHE A 157 7.02 6.12 -16.42
CA PHE A 157 7.12 4.67 -16.30
C PHE A 157 7.64 4.27 -14.92
N PHE A 158 7.27 3.05 -14.53
CA PHE A 158 7.68 2.47 -13.25
C PHE A 158 9.02 1.76 -13.38
N THR A 159 9.83 1.87 -12.33
CA THR A 159 11.01 1.05 -12.10
C THR A 159 10.97 0.55 -10.64
N GLY A 160 11.75 -0.44 -10.29
CA GLY A 160 11.83 -0.93 -8.90
C GLY A 160 11.82 -2.46 -8.81
N ASP A 161 11.24 -2.99 -7.73
CA ASP A 161 11.28 -4.43 -7.43
C ASP A 161 10.63 -5.30 -8.52
N LEU A 162 9.63 -4.76 -9.20
CA LEU A 162 8.89 -5.47 -10.27
C LEU A 162 9.47 -5.23 -11.67
N GLY A 163 10.64 -4.56 -11.75
CA GLY A 163 11.29 -4.24 -13.02
C GLY A 163 10.77 -2.94 -13.65
N VAL A 164 10.97 -2.80 -14.97
CA VAL A 164 10.51 -1.63 -15.74
C VAL A 164 9.15 -1.92 -16.35
N SER A 165 8.18 -1.01 -16.13
CA SER A 165 6.85 -1.12 -16.69
C SER A 165 6.36 0.22 -17.26
N TYR A 166 5.82 0.16 -18.47
CA TYR A 166 5.14 1.26 -19.19
C TYR A 166 3.62 1.11 -19.17
N SER A 167 3.11 0.28 -18.28
CA SER A 167 1.68 0.02 -18.08
C SER A 167 1.38 -0.01 -16.58
N ASP A 168 0.12 -0.26 -16.25
CA ASP A 168 -0.31 -0.43 -14.87
C ASP A 168 0.54 -1.48 -14.14
N LEU A 169 0.79 -1.23 -12.87
CA LEU A 169 1.66 -2.06 -12.03
C LEU A 169 0.81 -2.87 -11.04
N PRO A 170 0.48 -4.12 -11.35
CA PRO A 170 -0.20 -4.99 -10.39
C PRO A 170 0.75 -5.33 -9.24
N LEU A 171 0.25 -5.21 -8.01
CA LEU A 171 1.03 -5.61 -6.84
C LEU A 171 1.05 -7.15 -6.70
N PRO A 172 2.15 -7.72 -6.13
CA PRO A 172 2.36 -9.18 -6.13
C PRO A 172 1.32 -9.95 -5.30
N ASN A 173 0.77 -9.34 -4.25
CA ASN A 173 -0.16 -10.00 -3.33
C ASN A 173 -1.30 -9.04 -2.95
N GLN A 174 -2.43 -9.62 -2.51
CA GLN A 174 -3.59 -8.87 -2.02
C GLN A 174 -3.30 -8.04 -0.75
N TRP A 175 -2.18 -8.30 -0.08
CA TRP A 175 -1.71 -7.58 1.11
C TRP A 175 -0.45 -6.75 0.84
N SER A 176 -0.12 -6.51 -0.43
CA SER A 176 0.98 -5.64 -0.80
C SER A 176 0.54 -4.17 -0.82
N VAL A 177 1.46 -3.29 -0.50
CA VAL A 177 1.29 -1.84 -0.62
C VAL A 177 2.44 -1.24 -1.43
N ALA A 178 2.12 -0.37 -2.37
CA ALA A 178 3.13 0.35 -3.15
C ALA A 178 3.76 1.45 -2.30
N THR A 179 5.09 1.52 -2.32
CA THR A 179 5.86 2.54 -1.60
C THR A 179 6.82 3.23 -2.55
N LEU A 180 6.67 4.54 -2.72
CA LEU A 180 7.56 5.35 -3.53
C LEU A 180 8.90 5.50 -2.81
N LYS A 181 10.00 5.06 -3.47
CA LYS A 181 11.35 5.18 -2.93
C LYS A 181 12.17 6.18 -3.72
N GLY A 182 12.11 6.15 -5.05
CA GLY A 182 12.90 7.02 -5.90
C GLY A 182 12.04 7.66 -7.00
N VAL A 183 12.36 8.91 -7.32
CA VAL A 183 11.75 9.63 -8.45
C VAL A 183 12.86 10.30 -9.24
N GLN A 184 12.90 10.04 -10.54
CA GLN A 184 13.71 10.79 -11.49
C GLN A 184 12.77 11.68 -12.33
N VAL A 185 13.05 12.96 -12.37
CA VAL A 185 12.26 13.92 -13.12
C VAL A 185 13.15 14.66 -14.10
N ALA A 186 12.86 14.55 -15.38
CA ALA A 186 13.45 15.35 -16.45
C ALA A 186 12.44 16.43 -16.89
N LEU A 187 12.77 17.68 -16.68
CA LEU A 187 11.97 18.84 -17.07
C LEU A 187 12.57 19.45 -18.32
N VAL A 188 11.76 19.56 -19.39
CA VAL A 188 12.18 20.11 -20.69
C VAL A 188 11.53 21.48 -20.88
N ASP A 189 12.34 22.52 -21.07
CA ASP A 189 11.87 23.87 -21.34
C ASP A 189 11.54 24.12 -22.82
N GLU A 190 11.03 25.30 -23.14
CA GLU A 190 10.69 25.72 -24.50
C GLU A 190 11.89 25.78 -25.47
N PHE A 191 13.12 25.82 -24.95
CA PHE A 191 14.36 25.81 -25.72
C PHE A 191 14.98 24.42 -25.84
N ASN A 192 14.28 23.36 -25.40
CA ASN A 192 14.74 21.97 -25.29
C ASN A 192 15.94 21.77 -24.31
N ASN A 193 16.15 22.70 -23.37
CA ASN A 193 17.05 22.40 -22.27
C ASN A 193 16.39 21.41 -21.32
N THR A 194 17.15 20.44 -20.85
CA THR A 194 16.67 19.40 -19.92
C THR A 194 17.29 19.58 -18.55
N TYR A 195 16.45 19.70 -17.54
CA TYR A 195 16.84 19.79 -16.12
C TYR A 195 16.48 18.46 -15.45
N GLN A 196 17.49 17.77 -14.91
CA GLN A 196 17.31 16.46 -14.29
C GLN A 196 17.38 16.57 -12.77
N TYR A 197 16.42 15.95 -12.09
CA TYR A 197 16.35 15.86 -10.64
C TYR A 197 16.17 14.41 -10.23
N SER A 198 16.90 13.98 -9.21
CA SER A 198 16.80 12.64 -8.62
C SER A 198 16.50 12.78 -7.12
N PHE A 199 15.46 12.10 -6.69
CA PHE A 199 15.01 12.09 -5.29
C PHE A 199 14.98 10.64 -4.79
N THR A 200 15.46 10.40 -3.59
CA THR A 200 15.50 9.10 -2.91
C THR A 200 14.87 9.18 -1.52
#